data_2b92a07fc6e2a89912844e25fdee12d7
#
_entry.id   2b92a07fc6e2a89912844e25fdee12d7
#
_cell.length_a   1.000
_cell.length_b   1.000
_cell.length_c   1.000
_cell.angle_alpha   90.00
_cell.angle_beta   90.00
_cell.angle_gamma   90.00
#
_symmetry.space_group_name_H-M   'P 1'
#
loop_
_entity.id
_entity.type
_entity.pdbx_description
1 polymer ?
#
loop_
_entity_poly.entity_id
_entity_poly.type
_entity_poly.pdbx_seq_one_letter_code
_entity_poly.pdbx_strand_id
1 'polypeptide(L)'
;MGDGVKFLFVHQNFPGQYLYIVKHLLASGQHDVAFISQPSANAIPGVRRAIYTAPTPVVAALHPNAADFDMMLKRADLVAGLARTLKGLGFEPDIIIGHHGWGEMLHLVDIWPGVPMLGYFEFFYNATGQDVGFDAEFPPAADVASHIRAMNVVNLLSYGLKQHGQTPTAWQHTRYPEWFRKDIQIIPEGIYLDVCKPNPTAARKTLAVGDFKIGPKDKLVTYVARNLEPYRGVHTMLRALPMLLKRQDVKVFMIGGDDVSYGPRRADMSWREYFQKDLIGKYDASRVLMPGQVAYDTYRDVLQRSDAHVYLTYPFVTSWSLREAMGMGCAIIASDIPAVSEFITHNETGILTPPLDSDMLAQNVLTMLEDRKLNARLRAGARRFAEKTLDNKFYIEAMVQRIFELTGQMP
;
A
#
# COMPACT_ATOMS: atom_id res chain seq x y z
N MET A 1 2.56 9.33 38.90
CA MET A 1 2.24 8.73 37.61
C MET A 1 2.43 9.85 36.61
N GLY A 2 3.34 9.73 35.68
CA GLY A 2 3.53 10.77 34.66
C GLY A 2 2.26 10.89 33.83
N ASP A 3 1.88 12.12 33.49
CA ASP A 3 0.76 12.35 32.57
C ASP A 3 1.09 11.64 31.24
N GLY A 4 0.17 10.79 30.78
CA GLY A 4 0.38 10.03 29.54
C GLY A 4 0.49 10.96 28.33
N VAL A 5 1.23 10.54 27.30
CA VAL A 5 1.45 11.30 26.06
C VAL A 5 0.13 11.44 25.28
N LYS A 6 -0.15 12.63 24.77
CA LYS A 6 -1.32 12.95 23.93
C LYS A 6 -0.93 12.95 22.46
N PHE A 7 -1.53 12.07 21.70
CA PHE A 7 -1.25 11.88 20.27
C PHE A 7 -2.37 12.43 19.40
N LEU A 8 -2.02 13.25 18.42
CA LEU A 8 -2.91 13.57 17.33
C LEU A 8 -2.46 12.85 16.05
N PHE A 9 -3.28 11.92 15.58
CA PHE A 9 -3.09 11.30 14.26
C PHE A 9 -3.93 11.98 13.19
N VAL A 10 -3.38 12.10 11.99
CA VAL A 10 -4.05 12.74 10.84
C VAL A 10 -3.85 11.91 9.58
N HIS A 11 -4.94 11.39 9.02
CA HIS A 11 -4.93 10.67 7.76
C HIS A 11 -6.35 10.61 7.16
N GLN A 12 -6.48 10.78 5.85
CA GLN A 12 -7.81 10.70 5.20
C GLN A 12 -8.50 9.34 5.45
N ASN A 13 -7.76 8.23 5.44
CA ASN A 13 -8.29 6.89 5.72
C ASN A 13 -8.05 6.53 7.18
N PHE A 14 -9.10 6.17 7.92
CA PHE A 14 -8.96 5.70 9.29
C PHE A 14 -8.85 4.17 9.33
N PRO A 15 -7.88 3.61 10.02
CA PRO A 15 -6.71 4.23 10.64
C PRO A 15 -5.49 4.35 9.70
N GLY A 16 -5.61 3.98 8.40
CA GLY A 16 -4.53 4.01 7.43
C GLY A 16 -3.30 3.21 7.88
N GLN A 17 -2.12 3.78 7.65
CA GLN A 17 -0.83 3.20 8.04
C GLN A 17 -0.62 3.13 9.56
N TYR A 18 -1.44 3.83 10.35
CA TYR A 18 -1.25 3.98 11.80
C TYR A 18 -1.98 2.92 12.64
N LEU A 19 -2.62 1.91 12.00
CA LEU A 19 -3.38 0.86 12.69
C LEU A 19 -2.59 0.25 13.86
N TYR A 20 -1.35 -0.11 13.61
CA TYR A 20 -0.56 -0.88 14.56
C TYR A 20 -0.05 -0.03 15.72
N ILE A 21 0.49 1.16 15.42
CA ILE A 21 0.96 2.06 16.49
C ILE A 21 -0.19 2.58 17.33
N VAL A 22 -1.34 2.93 16.74
CA VAL A 22 -2.52 3.36 17.52
C VAL A 22 -3.00 2.27 18.47
N LYS A 23 -3.08 1.02 18.00
CA LYS A 23 -3.44 -0.11 18.88
C LYS A 23 -2.42 -0.33 20.00
N HIS A 24 -1.12 -0.20 19.71
CA HIS A 24 -0.05 -0.32 20.70
C HIS A 24 -0.17 0.75 21.78
N LEU A 25 -0.31 2.01 21.41
CA LEU A 25 -0.46 3.13 22.35
C LEU A 25 -1.69 2.98 23.26
N LEU A 26 -2.81 2.55 22.69
CA LEU A 26 -4.04 2.33 23.46
C LEU A 26 -3.94 1.13 24.42
N ALA A 27 -3.13 0.13 24.09
CA ALA A 27 -3.00 -1.08 24.94
C ALA A 27 -2.40 -0.79 26.33
N SER A 28 -1.61 0.29 26.47
CA SER A 28 -1.08 0.73 27.75
C SER A 28 -2.16 1.34 28.68
N GLY A 29 -3.24 1.86 28.12
CA GLY A 29 -4.28 2.61 28.85
C GLY A 29 -3.83 3.96 29.41
N GLN A 30 -2.61 4.40 29.09
CA GLN A 30 -2.01 5.62 29.66
C GLN A 30 -2.11 6.83 28.72
N HIS A 31 -2.26 6.60 27.41
CA HIS A 31 -2.18 7.63 26.40
C HIS A 31 -3.55 8.10 25.92
N ASP A 32 -3.59 9.37 25.52
CA ASP A 32 -4.76 10.00 24.93
C ASP A 32 -4.56 10.11 23.40
N VAL A 33 -5.42 9.43 22.65
CA VAL A 33 -5.28 9.34 21.19
C VAL A 33 -6.48 10.00 20.51
N ALA A 34 -6.23 11.11 19.81
CA ALA A 34 -7.18 11.72 18.89
C ALA A 34 -6.79 11.42 17.43
N PHE A 35 -7.78 11.31 16.55
CA PHE A 35 -7.58 11.01 15.14
C PHE A 35 -8.51 11.86 14.27
N ILE A 36 -7.93 12.66 13.36
CA ILE A 36 -8.69 13.41 12.35
C ILE A 36 -8.67 12.63 11.03
N SER A 37 -9.84 12.30 10.49
CA SER A 37 -9.97 11.52 9.25
C SER A 37 -11.25 11.83 8.49
N GLN A 38 -11.38 11.29 7.29
CA GLN A 38 -12.66 11.18 6.59
C GLN A 38 -13.54 10.07 7.21
N PRO A 39 -14.84 9.99 6.85
CA PRO A 39 -15.71 8.92 7.30
C PRO A 39 -15.14 7.53 6.98
N SER A 40 -15.27 6.60 7.92
CA SER A 40 -14.85 5.22 7.78
C SER A 40 -15.72 4.32 8.63
N ALA A 41 -16.05 3.13 8.11
CA ALA A 41 -16.75 2.09 8.87
C ALA A 41 -15.85 1.43 9.94
N ASN A 42 -14.52 1.61 9.84
CA ASN A 42 -13.59 1.09 10.84
C ASN A 42 -13.74 1.83 12.16
N ALA A 43 -13.60 1.11 13.27
CA ALA A 43 -13.58 1.64 14.62
C ALA A 43 -12.42 1.05 15.44
N ILE A 44 -11.78 1.86 16.26
CA ILE A 44 -10.81 1.42 17.26
C ILE A 44 -11.29 2.01 18.59
N PRO A 45 -11.74 1.17 19.55
CA PRO A 45 -12.16 1.64 20.87
C PRO A 45 -11.04 2.44 21.57
N GLY A 46 -11.39 3.53 22.22
CA GLY A 46 -10.43 4.41 22.89
C GLY A 46 -9.89 5.56 22.04
N VAL A 47 -10.08 5.56 20.71
CA VAL A 47 -9.69 6.67 19.85
C VAL A 47 -10.78 7.73 19.81
N ARG A 48 -10.44 8.99 20.12
CA ARG A 48 -11.31 10.14 19.87
C ARG A 48 -11.24 10.53 18.40
N ARG A 49 -12.33 10.37 17.65
CA ARG A 49 -12.36 10.69 16.22
C ARG A 49 -13.00 12.06 15.98
N ALA A 50 -12.30 12.88 15.17
CA ALA A 50 -12.86 14.06 14.52
C ALA A 50 -12.93 13.79 13.01
N ILE A 51 -14.10 14.03 12.41
CA ILE A 51 -14.38 13.60 11.02
C ILE A 51 -14.65 14.84 10.15
N TYR A 52 -13.95 14.93 9.02
CA TYR A 52 -14.23 15.90 7.96
C TYR A 52 -14.72 15.20 6.69
N THR A 53 -15.59 15.86 5.95
CA THR A 53 -16.00 15.37 4.62
C THR A 53 -15.00 15.87 3.57
N ALA A 54 -14.62 14.99 2.64
CA ALA A 54 -13.73 15.37 1.54
C ALA A 54 -14.28 16.59 0.78
N PRO A 55 -13.44 17.60 0.48
CA PRO A 55 -13.88 18.76 -0.25
C PRO A 55 -14.24 18.38 -1.70
N THR A 56 -15.20 19.11 -2.27
CA THR A 56 -15.58 18.94 -3.67
C THR A 56 -14.60 19.69 -4.57
N PRO A 57 -14.09 19.09 -5.65
CA PRO A 57 -13.27 19.80 -6.64
C PRO A 57 -14.06 20.95 -7.28
N VAL A 58 -13.45 22.14 -7.37
CA VAL A 58 -13.98 23.26 -8.16
C VAL A 58 -13.14 23.39 -9.42
N VAL A 59 -13.69 22.96 -10.54
CA VAL A 59 -12.93 22.76 -11.79
C VAL A 59 -12.77 24.03 -12.63
N ALA A 60 -13.57 25.09 -12.39
CA ALA A 60 -13.88 26.09 -13.43
C ALA A 60 -12.82 27.18 -13.67
N ALA A 61 -11.79 27.35 -12.82
CA ALA A 61 -10.87 28.50 -12.96
C ALA A 61 -9.41 28.24 -12.57
N LEU A 62 -9.02 26.99 -12.28
CA LEU A 62 -7.66 26.67 -11.84
C LEU A 62 -6.79 26.23 -13.02
N HIS A 63 -5.51 26.59 -12.97
CA HIS A 63 -4.51 25.95 -13.81
C HIS A 63 -4.51 24.42 -13.55
N PRO A 64 -4.50 23.53 -14.56
CA PRO A 64 -4.59 22.09 -14.35
C PRO A 64 -3.59 21.54 -13.32
N ASN A 65 -2.36 22.04 -13.33
CA ASN A 65 -1.32 21.64 -12.37
C ASN A 65 -1.51 22.21 -10.95
N ALA A 66 -2.47 23.10 -10.72
CA ALA A 66 -2.78 23.64 -9.40
C ALA A 66 -3.98 22.94 -8.75
N ALA A 67 -4.74 22.15 -9.50
CA ALA A 67 -5.98 21.55 -9.01
C ALA A 67 -5.76 20.62 -7.81
N ASP A 68 -4.75 19.76 -7.85
CA ASP A 68 -4.42 18.86 -6.74
C ASP A 68 -4.01 19.65 -5.50
N PHE A 69 -3.22 20.71 -5.68
CA PHE A 69 -2.77 21.54 -4.56
C PHE A 69 -3.91 22.36 -3.95
N ASP A 70 -4.85 22.87 -4.75
CA ASP A 70 -6.08 23.50 -4.25
C ASP A 70 -6.87 22.53 -3.35
N MET A 71 -7.00 21.28 -3.79
CA MET A 71 -7.67 20.26 -2.98
C MET A 71 -6.92 19.94 -1.68
N MET A 72 -5.58 19.99 -1.69
CA MET A 72 -4.76 19.83 -0.49
C MET A 72 -4.97 20.98 0.49
N LEU A 73 -5.01 22.21 0.03
CA LEU A 73 -5.29 23.39 0.86
C LEU A 73 -6.69 23.33 1.47
N LYS A 74 -7.71 22.95 0.69
CA LYS A 74 -9.07 22.77 1.20
C LYS A 74 -9.15 21.71 2.30
N ARG A 75 -8.40 20.61 2.18
CA ARG A 75 -8.29 19.60 3.26
C ARG A 75 -7.59 20.19 4.49
N ALA A 76 -6.51 20.94 4.29
CA ALA A 76 -5.81 21.63 5.37
C ALA A 76 -6.73 22.55 6.17
N ASP A 77 -7.58 23.33 5.49
CA ASP A 77 -8.55 24.21 6.13
C ASP A 77 -9.58 23.44 6.96
N LEU A 78 -10.13 22.34 6.42
CA LEU A 78 -11.11 21.50 7.13
C LEU A 78 -10.48 20.86 8.37
N VAL A 79 -9.27 20.31 8.24
CA VAL A 79 -8.53 19.70 9.36
C VAL A 79 -8.18 20.77 10.40
N ALA A 80 -7.75 21.96 9.99
CA ALA A 80 -7.47 23.06 10.88
C ALA A 80 -8.71 23.51 11.68
N GLY A 81 -9.89 23.50 11.06
CA GLY A 81 -11.16 23.78 11.73
C GLY A 81 -11.45 22.78 12.85
N LEU A 82 -11.30 21.48 12.59
CA LEU A 82 -11.43 20.43 13.61
C LEU A 82 -10.36 20.52 14.70
N ALA A 83 -9.13 20.83 14.31
CA ALA A 83 -8.02 21.00 15.24
C ALA A 83 -8.29 22.16 16.23
N ARG A 84 -8.81 23.30 15.76
CA ARG A 84 -9.25 24.40 16.64
C ARG A 84 -10.37 23.97 17.58
N THR A 85 -11.30 23.16 17.12
CA THR A 85 -12.36 22.59 17.98
C THR A 85 -11.78 21.70 19.06
N LEU A 86 -10.88 20.79 18.73
CA LEU A 86 -10.18 19.94 19.71
C LEU A 86 -9.41 20.77 20.74
N LYS A 87 -8.69 21.81 20.28
CA LYS A 87 -7.99 22.74 21.16
C LYS A 87 -8.94 23.49 22.11
N GLY A 88 -10.08 23.96 21.60
CA GLY A 88 -11.13 24.61 22.41
C GLY A 88 -11.75 23.68 23.45
N LEU A 89 -11.70 22.35 23.23
CA LEU A 89 -12.10 21.32 24.20
C LEU A 89 -10.99 20.94 25.16
N GLY A 90 -9.83 21.62 25.14
CA GLY A 90 -8.71 21.40 26.04
C GLY A 90 -7.75 20.29 25.58
N PHE A 91 -7.83 19.84 24.32
CA PHE A 91 -6.87 18.87 23.79
C PHE A 91 -5.62 19.58 23.25
N GLU A 92 -4.49 19.36 23.90
CA GLU A 92 -3.17 19.87 23.49
C GLU A 92 -2.28 18.64 23.24
N PRO A 93 -1.95 18.32 21.97
CA PRO A 93 -1.12 17.15 21.65
C PRO A 93 0.36 17.40 21.98
N ASP A 94 1.03 16.37 22.45
CA ASP A 94 2.49 16.37 22.64
C ASP A 94 3.22 16.08 21.30
N ILE A 95 2.54 15.42 20.37
CA ILE A 95 3.04 15.12 19.03
C ILE A 95 1.87 14.98 18.03
N ILE A 96 2.11 15.42 16.80
CA ILE A 96 1.21 15.23 15.66
C ILE A 96 1.87 14.27 14.69
N ILE A 97 1.16 13.18 14.33
CA ILE A 97 1.64 12.14 13.41
C ILE A 97 0.64 12.02 12.26
N GLY A 98 1.10 12.16 11.03
CA GLY A 98 0.14 12.09 9.92
C GLY A 98 0.76 11.91 8.55
N HIS A 99 -0.11 11.62 7.58
CA HIS A 99 0.30 11.54 6.18
C HIS A 99 0.29 12.95 5.57
N HIS A 100 1.48 13.49 5.27
CA HIS A 100 1.59 14.87 4.77
C HIS A 100 1.08 15.05 3.34
N GLY A 101 1.18 13.99 2.52
CA GLY A 101 1.01 14.05 1.06
C GLY A 101 -0.38 14.47 0.55
N TRP A 102 -1.38 14.51 1.43
CA TRP A 102 -2.74 14.92 1.09
C TRP A 102 -3.10 16.34 1.56
N GLY A 103 -2.16 17.02 2.23
CA GLY A 103 -2.29 18.42 2.66
C GLY A 103 -2.85 18.62 4.06
N GLU A 104 -3.48 17.62 4.70
CA GLU A 104 -4.16 17.75 5.99
C GLU A 104 -3.31 18.36 7.10
N MET A 105 -1.99 18.15 7.07
CA MET A 105 -1.07 18.62 8.11
C MET A 105 -0.61 20.08 7.94
N LEU A 106 -0.85 20.71 6.79
CA LEU A 106 -0.20 21.99 6.43
C LEU A 106 -0.49 23.14 7.42
N HIS A 107 -1.69 23.23 7.96
CA HIS A 107 -2.10 24.35 8.84
C HIS A 107 -2.07 24.01 10.33
N LEU A 108 -1.62 22.80 10.72
CA LEU A 108 -1.58 22.40 12.12
C LEU A 108 -0.48 23.12 12.92
N VAL A 109 0.59 23.55 12.25
CA VAL A 109 1.66 24.36 12.84
C VAL A 109 1.16 25.69 13.39
N ASP A 110 0.12 26.27 12.78
CA ASP A 110 -0.48 27.54 13.21
C ASP A 110 -1.38 27.38 14.45
N ILE A 111 -1.85 26.16 14.70
CA ILE A 111 -2.75 25.86 15.82
C ILE A 111 -1.96 25.44 17.05
N TRP A 112 -0.95 24.60 16.85
CA TRP A 112 -0.04 24.14 17.89
C TRP A 112 1.42 24.43 17.51
N PRO A 113 1.83 25.72 17.58
CA PRO A 113 3.20 26.09 17.28
C PRO A 113 4.15 25.44 18.30
N GLY A 114 5.22 24.84 17.78
CA GLY A 114 6.22 24.16 18.62
C GLY A 114 5.93 22.70 18.94
N VAL A 115 4.72 22.19 18.68
CA VAL A 115 4.45 20.74 18.77
C VAL A 115 5.16 20.01 17.61
N PRO A 116 5.96 18.97 17.90
CA PRO A 116 6.64 18.22 16.85
C PRO A 116 5.64 17.51 15.94
N MET A 117 5.88 17.57 14.63
CA MET A 117 5.08 16.90 13.62
C MET A 117 5.91 15.82 12.91
N LEU A 118 5.45 14.58 12.96
CA LEU A 118 6.02 13.44 12.25
C LEU A 118 5.18 13.14 11.00
N GLY A 119 5.68 13.56 9.84
CA GLY A 119 5.03 13.34 8.55
C GLY A 119 5.42 12.00 7.93
N TYR A 120 4.44 11.27 7.41
CA TYR A 120 4.67 10.09 6.59
C TYR A 120 4.93 10.54 5.15
N PHE A 121 6.20 10.56 4.75
CA PHE A 121 6.70 10.94 3.43
C PHE A 121 6.69 9.70 2.53
N GLU A 122 5.54 9.43 1.92
CA GLU A 122 5.35 8.21 1.15
C GLU A 122 6.13 8.23 -0.14
N PHE A 123 6.08 9.34 -0.89
CA PHE A 123 6.68 9.38 -2.21
C PHE A 123 7.06 10.80 -2.67
N PHE A 124 8.21 10.92 -3.31
CA PHE A 124 8.61 12.09 -4.07
C PHE A 124 8.58 11.75 -5.56
N TYR A 125 7.79 12.49 -6.31
CA TYR A 125 7.55 12.21 -7.72
C TYR A 125 8.71 12.74 -8.59
N ASN A 126 9.18 11.90 -9.52
CA ASN A 126 10.19 12.28 -10.50
C ASN A 126 9.69 11.98 -11.91
N ALA A 127 9.99 12.86 -12.86
CA ALA A 127 9.55 12.70 -14.24
C ALA A 127 10.28 11.58 -15.00
N THR A 128 11.34 11.01 -14.43
CA THR A 128 12.15 9.93 -15.02
C THR A 128 12.64 8.96 -13.92
N GLY A 129 12.92 7.72 -14.32
CA GLY A 129 13.52 6.71 -13.43
C GLY A 129 12.57 6.13 -12.38
N GLN A 130 11.27 6.34 -12.55
CA GLN A 130 10.20 5.81 -11.72
C GLN A 130 9.06 5.30 -12.61
N ASP A 131 7.82 5.48 -12.18
CA ASP A 131 6.58 5.07 -12.83
C ASP A 131 6.29 5.82 -14.14
N VAL A 132 6.68 7.09 -14.23
CA VAL A 132 6.41 7.95 -15.41
C VAL A 132 7.16 7.43 -16.64
N GLY A 133 6.40 7.08 -17.68
CA GLY A 133 6.96 6.54 -18.94
C GLY A 133 7.56 5.14 -18.81
N PHE A 134 7.30 4.43 -17.72
CA PHE A 134 7.77 3.07 -17.50
C PHE A 134 7.15 2.08 -18.50
N ASP A 135 5.87 2.25 -18.78
CA ASP A 135 5.14 1.41 -19.73
C ASP A 135 4.90 2.17 -21.04
N ALA A 136 5.51 1.68 -22.12
CA ALA A 136 5.38 2.28 -23.45
C ALA A 136 3.95 2.20 -24.01
N GLU A 137 3.09 1.30 -23.50
CA GLU A 137 1.67 1.22 -23.88
C GLU A 137 0.88 2.43 -23.37
N PHE A 138 1.37 3.09 -22.31
CA PHE A 138 0.76 4.25 -21.68
C PHE A 138 1.75 5.42 -21.63
N PRO A 139 2.07 6.04 -22.77
CA PRO A 139 3.03 7.13 -22.81
C PRO A 139 2.53 8.32 -22.00
N PRO A 140 3.41 9.02 -21.25
CA PRO A 140 3.04 10.19 -20.50
C PRO A 140 2.68 11.36 -21.42
N ALA A 141 1.91 12.31 -20.91
CA ALA A 141 1.64 13.57 -21.60
C ALA A 141 2.93 14.37 -21.83
N ALA A 142 2.96 15.20 -22.88
CA ALA A 142 4.15 15.97 -23.24
C ALA A 142 4.60 16.96 -22.13
N ASP A 143 3.68 17.43 -21.30
CA ASP A 143 3.88 18.37 -20.22
C ASP A 143 4.05 17.70 -18.83
N VAL A 144 4.16 16.36 -18.79
CA VAL A 144 4.21 15.58 -17.55
C VAL A 144 5.24 16.10 -16.54
N ALA A 145 6.40 16.58 -16.99
CA ALA A 145 7.44 17.07 -16.09
C ALA A 145 7.00 18.31 -15.29
N SER A 146 6.17 19.19 -15.87
CA SER A 146 5.61 20.34 -15.15
C SER A 146 4.55 19.92 -14.14
N HIS A 147 3.72 18.95 -14.49
CA HIS A 147 2.73 18.36 -13.60
C HIS A 147 3.40 17.67 -12.38
N ILE A 148 4.43 16.86 -12.62
CA ILE A 148 5.21 16.18 -11.57
C ILE A 148 5.85 17.18 -10.59
N ARG A 149 6.37 18.32 -11.07
CA ARG A 149 6.87 19.39 -10.18
C ARG A 149 5.76 19.96 -9.31
N ALA A 150 4.57 20.17 -9.86
CA ALA A 150 3.43 20.66 -9.11
C ALA A 150 2.95 19.66 -8.04
N MET A 151 2.94 18.37 -8.33
CA MET A 151 2.60 17.32 -7.36
C MET A 151 3.52 17.34 -6.12
N ASN A 152 4.78 17.74 -6.26
CA ASN A 152 5.72 17.81 -5.15
C ASN A 152 5.57 19.08 -4.28
N VAL A 153 4.68 20.00 -4.58
CA VAL A 153 4.50 21.24 -3.80
C VAL A 153 4.22 20.93 -2.33
N VAL A 154 3.36 19.94 -2.04
CA VAL A 154 3.06 19.53 -0.66
C VAL A 154 4.27 18.96 0.06
N ASN A 155 5.12 18.17 -0.61
CA ASN A 155 6.38 17.69 -0.07
C ASN A 155 7.30 18.87 0.36
N LEU A 156 7.45 19.85 -0.55
CA LEU A 156 8.30 21.01 -0.33
C LEU A 156 7.79 21.92 0.79
N LEU A 157 6.46 22.13 0.87
CA LEU A 157 5.84 22.89 1.95
C LEU A 157 6.00 22.19 3.30
N SER A 158 5.72 20.91 3.38
CA SER A 158 5.88 20.14 4.61
C SER A 158 7.32 20.16 5.12
N TYR A 159 8.30 20.07 4.21
CA TYR A 159 9.71 20.25 4.54
C TYR A 159 10.00 21.66 5.06
N GLY A 160 9.49 22.69 4.38
CA GLY A 160 9.63 24.10 4.79
C GLY A 160 9.00 24.40 6.15
N LEU A 161 7.95 23.67 6.54
CA LEU A 161 7.31 23.73 7.86
C LEU A 161 8.07 22.92 8.93
N LYS A 162 9.26 22.40 8.60
CA LYS A 162 10.13 21.60 9.49
C LYS A 162 9.44 20.37 10.08
N GLN A 163 8.55 19.72 9.31
CA GLN A 163 8.03 18.43 9.68
C GLN A 163 9.17 17.40 9.66
N HIS A 164 9.24 16.59 10.71
CA HIS A 164 10.13 15.43 10.74
C HIS A 164 9.57 14.37 9.80
N GLY A 165 10.42 13.77 8.97
CA GLY A 165 9.99 12.81 7.97
C GLY A 165 10.19 11.36 8.41
N GLN A 166 9.26 10.49 8.00
CA GLN A 166 9.45 9.05 7.95
C GLN A 166 9.00 8.49 6.60
N THR A 167 9.68 7.46 6.11
CA THR A 167 9.33 6.74 4.88
C THR A 167 9.55 5.23 5.08
N PRO A 168 8.75 4.34 4.41
CA PRO A 168 8.77 2.93 4.78
C PRO A 168 9.89 2.09 4.15
N THR A 169 10.55 2.57 3.09
CA THR A 169 11.57 1.78 2.37
C THR A 169 12.79 2.61 1.99
N ALA A 170 13.94 1.95 1.84
CA ALA A 170 15.16 2.59 1.37
C ALA A 170 15.01 3.10 -0.07
N TRP A 171 14.29 2.35 -0.91
CA TRP A 171 14.02 2.79 -2.27
C TRP A 171 13.19 4.09 -2.30
N GLN A 172 12.11 4.18 -1.53
CA GLN A 172 11.31 5.41 -1.44
C GLN A 172 12.14 6.58 -0.89
N HIS A 173 12.98 6.34 0.11
CA HIS A 173 13.90 7.34 0.65
C HIS A 173 14.83 7.90 -0.44
N THR A 174 15.38 7.06 -1.32
CA THR A 174 16.26 7.52 -2.42
C THR A 174 15.54 8.34 -3.49
N ARG A 175 14.21 8.39 -3.52
CA ARG A 175 13.46 9.22 -4.48
C ARG A 175 13.48 10.70 -4.11
N TYR A 176 13.63 10.99 -2.82
CA TYR A 176 13.76 12.37 -2.33
C TYR A 176 15.12 12.97 -2.70
N PRO A 177 15.19 14.30 -3.01
CA PRO A 177 16.45 14.99 -3.20
C PRO A 177 17.36 14.83 -1.99
N GLU A 178 18.69 14.80 -2.20
CA GLU A 178 19.67 14.57 -1.14
C GLU A 178 19.54 15.56 0.02
N TRP A 179 19.34 16.84 -0.30
CA TRP A 179 19.15 17.90 0.69
C TRP A 179 17.89 17.76 1.53
N PHE A 180 16.88 17.02 1.02
CA PHE A 180 15.61 16.76 1.70
C PHE A 180 15.66 15.46 2.51
N ARG A 181 16.12 14.38 1.90
CA ARG A 181 16.06 13.03 2.49
C ARG A 181 16.87 12.86 3.78
N LYS A 182 17.85 13.74 4.06
CA LYS A 182 18.61 13.72 5.32
C LYS A 182 17.74 13.91 6.57
N ASP A 183 16.58 14.53 6.41
CA ASP A 183 15.61 14.77 7.48
C ASP A 183 14.45 13.74 7.50
N ILE A 184 14.54 12.70 6.65
CA ILE A 184 13.59 11.60 6.58
C ILE A 184 14.24 10.33 7.14
N GLN A 185 13.63 9.73 8.15
CA GLN A 185 14.06 8.45 8.70
C GLN A 185 13.34 7.29 7.99
N ILE A 186 14.06 6.20 7.72
CA ILE A 186 13.45 4.97 7.22
C ILE A 186 12.87 4.22 8.40
N ILE A 187 11.54 4.10 8.45
CA ILE A 187 10.80 3.29 9.44
C ILE A 187 9.98 2.25 8.66
N PRO A 188 10.47 1.01 8.54
CA PRO A 188 9.81 -0.03 7.76
C PRO A 188 8.45 -0.39 8.36
N GLU A 189 7.43 -0.51 7.50
CA GLU A 189 6.13 -1.01 7.90
C GLU A 189 6.17 -2.51 8.17
N GLY A 190 5.52 -2.93 9.24
CA GLY A 190 5.40 -4.33 9.65
C GLY A 190 4.03 -4.95 9.38
N ILE A 191 3.94 -6.26 9.58
CA ILE A 191 2.71 -7.05 9.54
C ILE A 191 2.58 -7.90 10.80
N TYR A 192 1.36 -8.26 11.19
CA TYR A 192 1.13 -9.24 12.25
C TYR A 192 1.41 -10.66 11.73
N LEU A 193 2.56 -11.22 12.11
CA LEU A 193 2.98 -12.56 11.68
C LEU A 193 2.13 -13.69 12.28
N ASP A 194 1.41 -13.43 13.38
CA ASP A 194 0.45 -14.37 13.95
C ASP A 194 -0.84 -14.48 13.12
N VAL A 195 -1.17 -13.45 12.37
CA VAL A 195 -2.30 -13.42 11.43
C VAL A 195 -1.83 -13.84 10.04
N CYS A 196 -0.75 -13.21 9.54
CA CYS A 196 -0.12 -13.51 8.25
C CYS A 196 0.86 -14.68 8.41
N LYS A 197 0.34 -15.90 8.50
CA LYS A 197 1.14 -17.12 8.67
C LYS A 197 0.74 -18.22 7.71
N PRO A 198 1.67 -19.15 7.39
CA PRO A 198 1.35 -20.30 6.57
C PRO A 198 0.25 -21.17 7.19
N ASN A 199 -0.59 -21.74 6.33
CA ASN A 199 -1.56 -22.75 6.72
C ASN A 199 -1.22 -24.08 6.01
N PRO A 200 -0.53 -25.03 6.67
CA PRO A 200 -0.07 -26.26 6.02
C PRO A 200 -1.20 -27.20 5.60
N THR A 201 -2.42 -26.97 6.08
CA THR A 201 -3.59 -27.78 5.72
C THR A 201 -4.44 -27.16 4.62
N ALA A 202 -4.21 -25.91 4.23
CA ALA A 202 -5.01 -25.19 3.25
C ALA A 202 -5.09 -25.92 1.90
N ALA A 203 -3.96 -26.45 1.41
CA ALA A 203 -3.91 -27.19 0.15
C ALA A 203 -4.65 -28.55 0.15
N ARG A 204 -5.01 -29.06 1.33
CA ARG A 204 -5.73 -30.35 1.48
C ARG A 204 -7.25 -30.18 1.53
N LYS A 205 -7.72 -28.94 1.65
CA LYS A 205 -9.15 -28.62 1.79
C LYS A 205 -9.65 -27.94 0.51
N THR A 206 -10.94 -28.14 0.22
CA THR A 206 -11.60 -27.32 -0.79
C THR A 206 -11.84 -25.93 -0.24
N LEU A 207 -11.34 -24.92 -0.96
CA LEU A 207 -11.69 -23.52 -0.73
C LEU A 207 -12.83 -23.13 -1.67
N ALA A 208 -13.90 -22.57 -1.13
CA ALA A 208 -15.02 -22.07 -1.92
C ALA A 208 -15.23 -20.56 -1.65
N VAL A 209 -15.39 -19.80 -2.72
CA VAL A 209 -15.76 -18.37 -2.68
C VAL A 209 -16.94 -18.20 -3.62
N GLY A 210 -18.14 -18.06 -3.06
CA GLY A 210 -19.39 -18.23 -3.83
C GLY A 210 -19.43 -19.60 -4.50
N ASP A 211 -19.72 -19.62 -5.78
CA ASP A 211 -19.78 -20.86 -6.59
C ASP A 211 -18.40 -21.33 -7.08
N PHE A 212 -17.36 -20.51 -6.93
CA PHE A 212 -16.01 -20.86 -7.37
C PHE A 212 -15.31 -21.75 -6.33
N LYS A 213 -15.02 -22.98 -6.73
CA LYS A 213 -14.42 -24.01 -5.86
C LYS A 213 -12.99 -24.34 -6.32
N ILE A 214 -12.07 -24.36 -5.38
CA ILE A 214 -10.67 -24.77 -5.57
C ILE A 214 -10.46 -26.04 -4.76
N GLY A 215 -10.42 -27.18 -5.44
CA GLY A 215 -10.23 -28.49 -4.80
C GLY A 215 -8.75 -28.80 -4.49
N PRO A 216 -8.48 -29.90 -3.76
CA PRO A 216 -7.10 -30.30 -3.42
C PRO A 216 -6.20 -30.64 -4.61
N LYS A 217 -6.80 -30.99 -5.76
CA LYS A 217 -6.06 -31.31 -6.99
C LYS A 217 -5.79 -30.06 -7.86
N ASP A 218 -6.52 -28.98 -7.63
CA ASP A 218 -6.35 -27.74 -8.37
C ASP A 218 -5.07 -27.03 -7.95
N LYS A 219 -4.47 -26.31 -8.90
CA LYS A 219 -3.34 -25.39 -8.71
C LYS A 219 -3.86 -23.96 -8.72
N LEU A 220 -3.75 -23.28 -7.60
CA LEU A 220 -4.25 -21.92 -7.44
C LEU A 220 -3.14 -20.90 -7.72
N VAL A 221 -3.33 -20.11 -8.78
CA VAL A 221 -2.55 -18.89 -9.03
C VAL A 221 -3.33 -17.70 -8.48
N THR A 222 -2.69 -16.89 -7.67
CA THR A 222 -3.30 -15.71 -7.06
C THR A 222 -2.64 -14.43 -7.51
N TYR A 223 -3.44 -13.38 -7.66
CA TYR A 223 -3.00 -12.02 -7.90
C TYR A 223 -3.79 -11.08 -6.99
N VAL A 224 -3.11 -10.10 -6.38
CA VAL A 224 -3.75 -9.14 -5.48
C VAL A 224 -3.28 -7.73 -5.78
N ALA A 225 -4.22 -6.83 -5.99
CA ALA A 225 -4.01 -5.41 -6.07
C ALA A 225 -5.16 -4.66 -5.37
N ARG A 226 -4.96 -3.38 -5.03
CA ARG A 226 -6.05 -2.54 -4.51
C ARG A 226 -7.12 -2.35 -5.57
N ASN A 227 -6.67 -2.00 -6.79
CA ASN A 227 -7.48 -1.89 -7.98
C ASN A 227 -6.78 -2.59 -9.14
N LEU A 228 -7.57 -3.13 -10.08
CA LEU A 228 -7.08 -3.84 -11.26
C LEU A 228 -6.74 -2.85 -12.37
N GLU A 229 -5.60 -2.18 -12.23
CA GLU A 229 -5.12 -1.09 -13.08
C GLU A 229 -3.70 -1.35 -13.63
N PRO A 230 -3.25 -0.66 -14.70
CA PRO A 230 -1.92 -0.84 -15.29
C PRO A 230 -0.77 -0.68 -14.30
N TYR A 231 -0.83 0.28 -13.38
CA TYR A 231 0.19 0.48 -12.33
C TYR A 231 0.48 -0.77 -11.49
N ARG A 232 -0.49 -1.67 -11.43
CA ARG A 232 -0.35 -2.97 -10.73
C ARG A 232 -0.19 -4.15 -11.69
N GLY A 233 0.11 -3.89 -12.97
CA GLY A 233 0.42 -4.90 -13.96
C GLY A 233 -0.75 -5.81 -14.34
N VAL A 234 -2.00 -5.35 -14.18
CA VAL A 234 -3.19 -6.17 -14.49
C VAL A 234 -3.19 -6.65 -15.94
N HIS A 235 -2.78 -5.83 -16.89
CA HIS A 235 -2.69 -6.18 -18.31
C HIS A 235 -1.69 -7.30 -18.57
N THR A 236 -0.52 -7.28 -17.92
CA THR A 236 0.47 -8.36 -17.98
C THR A 236 -0.11 -9.66 -17.41
N MET A 237 -0.76 -9.59 -16.25
CA MET A 237 -1.40 -10.77 -15.63
C MET A 237 -2.53 -11.34 -16.50
N LEU A 238 -3.40 -10.50 -17.04
CA LEU A 238 -4.51 -10.93 -17.90
C LEU A 238 -4.00 -11.58 -19.20
N ARG A 239 -2.99 -10.99 -19.83
CA ARG A 239 -2.35 -11.53 -21.05
C ARG A 239 -1.64 -12.86 -20.82
N ALA A 240 -1.23 -13.17 -19.59
CA ALA A 240 -0.66 -14.46 -19.22
C ALA A 240 -1.71 -15.59 -19.09
N LEU A 241 -3.00 -15.27 -18.87
CA LEU A 241 -4.06 -16.26 -18.65
C LEU A 241 -4.18 -17.33 -19.73
N PRO A 242 -4.15 -17.02 -21.06
CA PRO A 242 -4.27 -18.04 -22.09
C PRO A 242 -3.18 -19.12 -22.01
N MET A 243 -1.95 -18.75 -21.65
CA MET A 243 -0.86 -19.72 -21.49
C MET A 243 -1.03 -20.52 -20.19
N LEU A 244 -1.34 -19.89 -19.06
CA LEU A 244 -1.53 -20.53 -17.77
C LEU A 244 -2.65 -21.56 -17.82
N LEU A 245 -3.76 -21.21 -18.46
CA LEU A 245 -4.98 -22.05 -18.50
C LEU A 245 -4.97 -23.14 -19.57
N LYS A 246 -3.85 -23.30 -20.32
CA LYS A 246 -3.60 -24.55 -21.09
C LYS A 246 -3.51 -25.76 -20.15
N ARG A 247 -3.02 -25.59 -18.93
CA ARG A 247 -3.08 -26.62 -17.88
C ARG A 247 -4.49 -26.69 -17.31
N GLN A 248 -5.05 -27.88 -17.30
CA GLN A 248 -6.45 -28.10 -16.88
C GLN A 248 -6.64 -28.00 -15.37
N ASP A 249 -5.58 -28.23 -14.58
CA ASP A 249 -5.59 -28.16 -13.12
C ASP A 249 -5.38 -26.74 -12.56
N VAL A 250 -5.09 -25.74 -13.42
CA VAL A 250 -4.86 -24.37 -12.99
C VAL A 250 -6.17 -23.60 -12.85
N LYS A 251 -6.33 -22.94 -11.71
CA LYS A 251 -7.35 -21.92 -11.43
C LYS A 251 -6.69 -20.60 -11.02
N VAL A 252 -7.30 -19.49 -11.40
CA VAL A 252 -6.76 -18.16 -11.13
C VAL A 252 -7.75 -17.36 -10.29
N PHE A 253 -7.23 -16.71 -9.23
CA PHE A 253 -8.01 -15.85 -8.36
C PHE A 253 -7.36 -14.46 -8.31
N MET A 254 -8.05 -13.44 -8.81
CA MET A 254 -7.54 -12.08 -8.86
C MET A 254 -8.39 -11.17 -7.97
N ILE A 255 -7.80 -10.62 -6.90
CA ILE A 255 -8.45 -9.70 -5.97
C ILE A 255 -8.08 -8.26 -6.34
N GLY A 256 -9.08 -7.40 -6.46
CA GLY A 256 -8.89 -5.97 -6.70
C GLY A 256 -10.16 -5.31 -7.20
N GLY A 257 -10.36 -4.03 -6.84
CA GLY A 257 -11.49 -3.23 -7.33
C GLY A 257 -11.33 -2.82 -8.79
N ASP A 258 -12.40 -2.25 -9.35
CA ASP A 258 -12.44 -1.77 -10.74
C ASP A 258 -12.14 -0.26 -10.86
N ASP A 259 -11.78 0.38 -9.78
CA ASP A 259 -11.35 1.78 -9.75
C ASP A 259 -9.86 1.93 -10.08
N VAL A 260 -9.32 3.12 -9.95
CA VAL A 260 -7.90 3.42 -10.06
C VAL A 260 -7.37 3.98 -8.75
N SER A 261 -6.11 3.66 -8.43
CA SER A 261 -5.42 4.18 -7.25
C SER A 261 -4.36 5.21 -7.64
N TYR A 262 -3.69 5.02 -8.76
CA TYR A 262 -2.48 5.79 -9.12
C TYR A 262 -2.44 6.22 -10.59
N GLY A 263 -3.00 5.43 -11.49
CA GLY A 263 -3.02 5.73 -12.92
C GLY A 263 -4.22 6.58 -13.36
N PRO A 264 -4.27 6.96 -14.63
CA PRO A 264 -5.43 7.65 -15.19
C PRO A 264 -6.65 6.71 -15.23
N ARG A 265 -7.81 7.28 -14.88
CA ARG A 265 -9.10 6.59 -15.03
C ARG A 265 -9.53 6.61 -16.51
N ARG A 266 -10.08 5.52 -16.98
CA ARG A 266 -10.82 5.50 -18.26
C ARG A 266 -12.21 6.08 -18.06
N ALA A 267 -12.71 6.77 -19.10
CA ALA A 267 -14.03 7.39 -19.06
C ALA A 267 -15.17 6.40 -19.37
N ASP A 268 -14.87 5.32 -20.09
CA ASP A 268 -15.86 4.44 -20.73
C ASP A 268 -16.05 3.10 -19.99
N MET A 269 -15.01 2.60 -19.33
CA MET A 269 -15.03 1.31 -18.62
C MET A 269 -13.85 1.18 -17.66
N SER A 270 -13.85 0.13 -16.82
CA SER A 270 -12.69 -0.20 -16.01
C SER A 270 -11.52 -0.72 -16.85
N TRP A 271 -10.29 -0.61 -16.31
CA TRP A 271 -9.11 -1.18 -16.95
C TRP A 271 -9.22 -2.70 -17.10
N ARG A 272 -9.80 -3.39 -16.12
CA ARG A 272 -10.06 -4.83 -16.20
C ARG A 272 -10.92 -5.18 -17.41
N GLU A 273 -12.06 -4.53 -17.58
CA GLU A 273 -12.96 -4.75 -18.72
C GLU A 273 -12.28 -4.45 -20.05
N TYR A 274 -11.49 -3.37 -20.10
CA TYR A 274 -10.76 -3.01 -21.30
C TYR A 274 -9.82 -4.13 -21.78
N PHE A 275 -8.97 -4.65 -20.88
CA PHE A 275 -8.03 -5.71 -21.28
C PHE A 275 -8.69 -7.07 -21.48
N GLN A 276 -9.82 -7.35 -20.81
CA GLN A 276 -10.56 -8.60 -21.00
C GLN A 276 -11.21 -8.70 -22.39
N LYS A 277 -11.55 -7.60 -23.05
CA LYS A 277 -12.16 -7.61 -24.38
C LYS A 277 -11.35 -8.41 -25.41
N ASP A 278 -10.05 -8.20 -25.41
CA ASP A 278 -9.13 -8.86 -26.36
C ASP A 278 -8.86 -10.33 -26.00
N LEU A 279 -9.35 -10.78 -24.84
CA LEU A 279 -9.11 -12.13 -24.30
C LEU A 279 -10.37 -13.02 -24.35
N ILE A 280 -11.47 -12.49 -24.84
CA ILE A 280 -12.72 -13.26 -24.97
C ILE A 280 -12.49 -14.50 -25.84
N GLY A 281 -12.83 -15.67 -25.32
CA GLY A 281 -12.68 -16.96 -26.00
C GLY A 281 -11.24 -17.50 -26.07
N LYS A 282 -10.23 -16.78 -25.54
CA LYS A 282 -8.83 -17.24 -25.54
C LYS A 282 -8.47 -18.15 -24.37
N TYR A 283 -9.33 -18.24 -23.36
CA TYR A 283 -9.17 -19.12 -22.19
C TYR A 283 -10.53 -19.52 -21.62
N ASP A 284 -10.54 -20.55 -20.78
CA ASP A 284 -11.73 -20.98 -20.04
C ASP A 284 -12.00 -20.03 -18.84
N ALA A 285 -12.93 -19.10 -19.05
CA ALA A 285 -13.29 -18.09 -18.06
C ALA A 285 -13.87 -18.69 -16.75
N SER A 286 -14.44 -19.90 -16.78
CA SER A 286 -14.95 -20.57 -15.57
C SER A 286 -13.87 -20.91 -14.55
N ARG A 287 -12.60 -20.90 -14.96
CA ARG A 287 -11.44 -21.15 -14.11
C ARG A 287 -10.76 -19.88 -13.59
N VAL A 288 -11.34 -18.71 -13.86
CA VAL A 288 -10.82 -17.42 -13.40
C VAL A 288 -11.90 -16.73 -12.58
N LEU A 289 -11.57 -16.35 -11.34
CA LEU A 289 -12.47 -15.53 -10.51
C LEU A 289 -11.83 -14.18 -10.24
N MET A 290 -12.58 -13.10 -10.51
CA MET A 290 -12.24 -11.71 -10.21
C MET A 290 -13.40 -11.09 -9.39
N PRO A 291 -13.45 -11.34 -8.07
CA PRO A 291 -14.61 -10.98 -7.23
C PRO A 291 -14.68 -9.50 -6.88
N GLY A 292 -13.71 -8.69 -7.31
CA GLY A 292 -13.53 -7.35 -6.77
C GLY A 292 -12.77 -7.37 -5.44
N GLN A 293 -13.19 -6.52 -4.50
CA GLN A 293 -12.68 -6.53 -3.13
C GLN A 293 -13.38 -7.65 -2.33
N VAL A 294 -12.65 -8.28 -1.42
CA VAL A 294 -13.15 -9.35 -0.55
C VAL A 294 -12.89 -9.03 0.92
N ALA A 295 -13.62 -9.70 1.82
CA ALA A 295 -13.33 -9.63 3.25
C ALA A 295 -11.91 -10.15 3.55
N TYR A 296 -11.28 -9.62 4.60
CA TYR A 296 -9.89 -9.96 4.95
C TYR A 296 -9.67 -11.44 5.22
N ASP A 297 -10.63 -12.12 5.84
CA ASP A 297 -10.54 -13.58 6.07
C ASP A 297 -10.51 -14.36 4.76
N THR A 298 -11.35 -14.00 3.78
CA THR A 298 -11.33 -14.60 2.43
C THR A 298 -9.99 -14.33 1.74
N TYR A 299 -9.50 -13.11 1.80
CA TYR A 299 -8.18 -12.72 1.25
C TYR A 299 -7.06 -13.59 1.86
N ARG A 300 -7.02 -13.72 3.18
CA ARG A 300 -6.04 -14.54 3.89
C ARG A 300 -6.13 -16.01 3.47
N ASP A 301 -7.33 -16.58 3.45
CA ASP A 301 -7.54 -17.98 3.12
C ASP A 301 -7.13 -18.30 1.66
N VAL A 302 -7.39 -17.37 0.74
CA VAL A 302 -6.96 -17.45 -0.67
C VAL A 302 -5.44 -17.44 -0.78
N LEU A 303 -4.75 -16.53 -0.09
CA LEU A 303 -3.29 -16.47 -0.09
C LEU A 303 -2.66 -17.69 0.57
N GLN A 304 -3.20 -18.16 1.69
CA GLN A 304 -2.74 -19.39 2.34
C GLN A 304 -2.93 -20.65 1.47
N ARG A 305 -3.94 -20.64 0.57
CA ARG A 305 -4.18 -21.72 -0.38
C ARG A 305 -3.35 -21.60 -1.66
N SER A 306 -2.78 -20.43 -1.95
CA SER A 306 -2.07 -20.14 -3.19
C SER A 306 -0.92 -21.10 -3.46
N ASP A 307 -0.83 -21.64 -4.67
CA ASP A 307 0.32 -22.43 -5.15
C ASP A 307 1.39 -21.54 -5.81
N ALA A 308 0.98 -20.41 -6.41
CA ALA A 308 1.85 -19.38 -6.94
C ALA A 308 1.17 -18.01 -6.79
N HIS A 309 1.86 -17.04 -6.20
CA HIS A 309 1.34 -15.68 -6.01
C HIS A 309 2.05 -14.70 -6.93
N VAL A 310 1.29 -14.01 -7.76
CA VAL A 310 1.80 -12.99 -8.67
C VAL A 310 1.65 -11.62 -8.05
N TYR A 311 2.76 -10.87 -7.95
CA TYR A 311 2.82 -9.50 -7.48
C TYR A 311 3.47 -8.61 -8.53
N LEU A 312 2.68 -7.81 -9.23
CA LEU A 312 3.17 -6.89 -10.25
C LEU A 312 2.95 -5.45 -9.82
N THR A 313 3.88 -4.59 -10.18
CA THR A 313 3.77 -3.14 -9.99
C THR A 313 4.79 -2.41 -10.88
N TYR A 314 4.50 -1.16 -11.22
CA TYR A 314 5.49 -0.23 -11.76
C TYR A 314 6.49 0.16 -10.67
N PRO A 315 7.61 0.84 -11.01
CA PRO A 315 8.54 1.39 -10.02
C PRO A 315 7.87 2.47 -9.16
N PHE A 316 7.07 2.01 -8.21
CA PHE A 316 6.24 2.80 -7.30
C PHE A 316 6.18 2.15 -5.92
N VAL A 317 5.39 2.70 -5.00
CA VAL A 317 5.24 2.16 -3.65
C VAL A 317 4.75 0.71 -3.66
N THR A 318 5.39 -0.14 -2.88
CA THR A 318 4.97 -1.53 -2.70
C THR A 318 3.78 -1.61 -1.75
N SER A 319 2.82 -2.50 -2.06
CA SER A 319 1.64 -2.68 -1.20
C SER A 319 1.92 -3.60 -0.03
N TRP A 320 1.10 -3.49 1.02
CA TRP A 320 1.13 -4.41 2.16
C TRP A 320 0.87 -5.87 1.75
N SER A 321 0.11 -6.09 0.65
CA SER A 321 -0.16 -7.44 0.17
C SER A 321 1.08 -8.25 -0.17
N LEU A 322 2.19 -7.61 -0.62
CA LEU A 322 3.47 -8.28 -0.80
C LEU A 322 4.02 -8.78 0.54
N ARG A 323 4.05 -7.90 1.55
CA ARG A 323 4.54 -8.24 2.89
C ARG A 323 3.70 -9.36 3.53
N GLU A 324 2.39 -9.27 3.43
CA GLU A 324 1.46 -10.28 3.93
C GLU A 324 1.60 -11.63 3.20
N ALA A 325 1.77 -11.62 1.86
CA ALA A 325 2.04 -12.82 1.08
C ALA A 325 3.37 -13.49 1.51
N MET A 326 4.41 -12.69 1.77
CA MET A 326 5.66 -13.20 2.34
C MET A 326 5.46 -13.80 3.73
N GLY A 327 4.72 -13.13 4.60
CA GLY A 327 4.34 -13.62 5.92
C GLY A 327 3.58 -14.94 5.88
N MET A 328 2.66 -15.09 4.93
CA MET A 328 1.90 -16.33 4.71
C MET A 328 2.72 -17.42 4.01
N GLY A 329 3.97 -17.14 3.65
CA GLY A 329 4.83 -18.10 2.96
C GLY A 329 4.32 -18.44 1.56
N CYS A 330 3.85 -17.47 0.80
CA CYS A 330 3.49 -17.68 -0.60
C CYS A 330 4.75 -17.90 -1.46
N ALA A 331 4.63 -18.70 -2.52
CA ALA A 331 5.62 -18.79 -3.58
C ALA A 331 5.39 -17.61 -4.53
N ILE A 332 6.24 -16.59 -4.46
CA ILE A 332 6.00 -15.28 -5.08
C ILE A 332 6.74 -15.16 -6.42
N ILE A 333 6.03 -14.69 -7.44
CA ILE A 333 6.58 -14.20 -8.70
C ILE A 333 6.28 -12.70 -8.76
N ALA A 334 7.31 -11.86 -8.81
CA ALA A 334 7.14 -10.42 -8.66
C ALA A 334 7.88 -9.64 -9.75
N SER A 335 7.47 -8.38 -9.99
CA SER A 335 8.14 -7.46 -10.91
C SER A 335 9.62 -7.28 -10.56
N ASP A 336 10.51 -7.44 -11.53
CA ASP A 336 11.93 -7.14 -11.40
C ASP A 336 12.16 -5.62 -11.49
N ILE A 337 11.96 -4.95 -10.38
CA ILE A 337 12.15 -3.50 -10.22
C ILE A 337 12.76 -3.19 -8.85
N PRO A 338 13.51 -2.08 -8.71
CA PRO A 338 14.22 -1.77 -7.46
C PRO A 338 13.33 -1.71 -6.20
N ALA A 339 12.10 -1.22 -6.31
CA ALA A 339 11.16 -1.15 -5.18
C ALA A 339 10.78 -2.54 -4.65
N VAL A 340 10.71 -3.56 -5.51
CA VAL A 340 10.37 -4.94 -5.17
C VAL A 340 11.61 -5.71 -4.72
N SER A 341 12.78 -5.40 -5.28
CA SER A 341 14.06 -6.07 -4.94
C SER A 341 14.53 -5.79 -3.51
N GLU A 342 13.93 -4.82 -2.79
CA GLU A 342 14.13 -4.66 -1.35
C GLU A 342 13.53 -5.82 -0.54
N PHE A 343 12.51 -6.50 -1.10
CA PHE A 343 11.78 -7.58 -0.44
C PHE A 343 12.09 -8.95 -1.06
N ILE A 344 12.24 -8.98 -2.37
CA ILE A 344 12.41 -10.23 -3.12
C ILE A 344 13.84 -10.35 -3.64
N THR A 345 14.57 -11.31 -3.09
CA THR A 345 15.83 -11.79 -3.65
C THR A 345 15.52 -12.95 -4.61
N HIS A 346 15.91 -12.78 -5.88
CA HIS A 346 15.64 -13.77 -6.93
C HIS A 346 16.17 -15.14 -6.57
N ASN A 347 15.34 -16.18 -6.72
CA ASN A 347 15.64 -17.58 -6.37
C ASN A 347 15.85 -17.87 -4.87
N GLU A 348 15.67 -16.90 -3.96
CA GLU A 348 15.77 -17.10 -2.52
C GLU A 348 14.43 -16.87 -1.80
N THR A 349 13.80 -15.73 -2.04
CA THR A 349 12.52 -15.34 -1.42
C THR A 349 11.38 -15.24 -2.44
N GLY A 350 11.67 -15.34 -3.74
CA GLY A 350 10.73 -15.32 -4.84
C GLY A 350 11.43 -15.40 -6.19
N ILE A 351 10.67 -15.28 -7.26
CA ILE A 351 11.15 -15.13 -8.64
C ILE A 351 10.90 -13.69 -9.07
N LEU A 352 11.94 -12.98 -9.49
CA LEU A 352 11.81 -11.70 -10.18
C LEU A 352 11.60 -11.95 -11.69
N THR A 353 10.61 -11.28 -12.26
CA THR A 353 10.23 -11.41 -13.68
C THR A 353 10.13 -10.04 -14.34
N PRO A 354 10.49 -9.88 -15.61
CA PRO A 354 10.26 -8.63 -16.33
C PRO A 354 8.80 -8.16 -16.19
N PRO A 355 8.55 -6.94 -15.73
CA PRO A 355 7.22 -6.54 -15.27
C PRO A 355 6.14 -6.43 -16.35
N LEU A 356 6.54 -6.25 -17.62
CA LEU A 356 5.62 -6.09 -18.77
C LEU A 356 5.63 -7.30 -19.73
N ASP A 357 6.36 -8.37 -19.39
CA ASP A 357 6.45 -9.59 -20.19
C ASP A 357 5.48 -10.65 -19.68
N SER A 358 4.32 -10.76 -20.33
CA SER A 358 3.27 -11.72 -19.97
C SER A 358 3.65 -13.19 -20.24
N ASP A 359 4.50 -13.43 -21.25
CA ASP A 359 4.93 -14.78 -21.60
C ASP A 359 5.96 -15.30 -20.59
N MET A 360 6.93 -14.47 -20.22
CA MET A 360 7.89 -14.80 -19.18
C MET A 360 7.19 -14.96 -17.81
N LEU A 361 6.21 -14.10 -17.48
CA LEU A 361 5.40 -14.27 -16.30
C LEU A 361 4.72 -15.64 -16.28
N ALA A 362 4.05 -16.02 -17.38
CA ALA A 362 3.37 -17.31 -17.46
C ALA A 362 4.35 -18.48 -17.33
N GLN A 363 5.52 -18.43 -17.95
CA GLN A 363 6.57 -19.44 -17.84
C GLN A 363 7.06 -19.59 -16.40
N ASN A 364 7.34 -18.48 -15.72
CA ASN A 364 7.79 -18.46 -14.32
C ASN A 364 6.72 -19.04 -13.38
N VAL A 365 5.43 -18.71 -13.61
CA VAL A 365 4.32 -19.30 -12.85
C VAL A 365 4.21 -20.80 -13.09
N LEU A 366 4.28 -21.26 -14.35
CA LEU A 366 4.22 -22.69 -14.67
C LEU A 366 5.39 -23.47 -14.06
N THR A 367 6.61 -22.95 -14.15
CA THR A 367 7.79 -23.52 -13.49
C THR A 367 7.59 -23.63 -11.97
N MET A 368 7.05 -22.57 -11.35
CA MET A 368 6.74 -22.56 -9.91
C MET A 368 5.71 -23.64 -9.53
N LEU A 369 4.74 -23.92 -10.38
CA LEU A 369 3.72 -24.95 -10.16
C LEU A 369 4.26 -26.38 -10.37
N GLU A 370 5.28 -26.57 -11.20
CA GLU A 370 5.87 -27.86 -11.55
C GLU A 370 7.00 -28.27 -10.61
N ASP A 371 7.91 -27.35 -10.31
CA ASP A 371 9.05 -27.62 -9.44
C ASP A 371 8.66 -27.44 -7.95
N ARG A 372 8.25 -28.57 -7.35
CA ARG A 372 7.86 -28.59 -5.93
C ARG A 372 9.01 -28.23 -4.98
N LYS A 373 10.27 -28.52 -5.36
CA LYS A 373 11.43 -28.22 -4.52
C LYS A 373 11.72 -26.72 -4.54
N LEU A 374 11.69 -26.11 -5.72
CA LEU A 374 11.79 -24.67 -5.88
C LEU A 374 10.68 -23.97 -5.11
N ASN A 375 9.42 -24.37 -5.32
CA ASN A 375 8.25 -23.80 -4.64
C ASN A 375 8.41 -23.82 -3.12
N ALA A 376 8.74 -25.00 -2.54
CA ALA A 376 8.90 -25.14 -1.09
C ALA A 376 10.07 -24.29 -0.56
N ARG A 377 11.17 -24.22 -1.29
CA ARG A 377 12.35 -23.40 -0.91
C ARG A 377 12.01 -21.93 -0.87
N LEU A 378 11.32 -21.41 -1.91
CA LEU A 378 10.95 -19.99 -2.01
C LEU A 378 9.92 -19.60 -0.95
N ARG A 379 8.92 -20.45 -0.68
CA ARG A 379 7.97 -20.26 0.42
C ARG A 379 8.68 -20.12 1.77
N ALA A 380 9.61 -21.01 2.04
CA ALA A 380 10.39 -20.97 3.28
C ALA A 380 11.30 -19.73 3.32
N GLY A 381 11.87 -19.32 2.19
CA GLY A 381 12.67 -18.11 2.05
C GLY A 381 11.86 -16.85 2.33
N ALA A 382 10.71 -16.70 1.69
CA ALA A 382 9.80 -15.58 1.90
C ALA A 382 9.36 -15.46 3.37
N ARG A 383 8.97 -16.58 3.99
CA ARG A 383 8.57 -16.60 5.41
C ARG A 383 9.72 -16.21 6.34
N ARG A 384 10.93 -16.76 6.16
CA ARG A 384 12.10 -16.38 6.96
C ARG A 384 12.44 -14.90 6.83
N PHE A 385 12.36 -14.35 5.61
CA PHE A 385 12.55 -12.92 5.42
C PHE A 385 11.52 -12.11 6.21
N ALA A 386 10.23 -12.47 6.12
CA ALA A 386 9.17 -11.80 6.87
C ALA A 386 9.40 -11.86 8.39
N GLU A 387 9.78 -13.00 8.94
CA GLU A 387 10.09 -13.17 10.37
C GLU A 387 11.27 -12.32 10.83
N LYS A 388 12.25 -12.13 9.95
CA LYS A 388 13.46 -11.36 10.27
C LYS A 388 13.27 -9.84 10.12
N THR A 389 12.40 -9.39 9.21
CA THR A 389 12.37 -7.98 8.79
C THR A 389 10.98 -7.34 8.79
N LEU A 390 9.90 -8.12 8.70
CA LEU A 390 8.54 -7.60 8.52
C LEU A 390 7.64 -7.82 9.75
N ASP A 391 8.18 -8.34 10.85
CA ASP A 391 7.41 -8.46 12.10
C ASP A 391 7.03 -7.05 12.60
N ASN A 392 5.76 -6.88 12.89
CA ASN A 392 5.20 -5.61 13.37
C ASN A 392 5.90 -5.05 14.63
N LYS A 393 6.51 -5.91 15.44
CA LYS A 393 7.30 -5.47 16.61
C LYS A 393 8.43 -4.50 16.22
N PHE A 394 9.12 -4.73 15.10
CA PHE A 394 10.20 -3.86 14.64
C PHE A 394 9.69 -2.48 14.23
N TYR A 395 8.51 -2.43 13.58
CA TYR A 395 7.84 -1.17 13.27
C TYR A 395 7.47 -0.41 14.56
N ILE A 396 6.88 -1.11 15.53
CA ILE A 396 6.48 -0.51 16.81
C ILE A 396 7.70 0.03 17.56
N GLU A 397 8.76 -0.77 17.69
CA GLU A 397 10.01 -0.35 18.34
C GLU A 397 10.61 0.89 17.68
N ALA A 398 10.68 0.93 16.35
CA ALA A 398 11.19 2.08 15.60
C ALA A 398 10.30 3.33 15.77
N MET A 399 8.96 3.17 15.76
CA MET A 399 8.03 4.28 15.98
C MET A 399 8.11 4.83 17.40
N VAL A 400 8.15 3.95 18.41
CA VAL A 400 8.30 4.34 19.82
C VAL A 400 9.61 5.11 20.02
N GLN A 401 10.71 4.60 19.47
CA GLN A 401 12.01 5.29 19.53
C GLN A 401 11.94 6.67 18.86
N ARG A 402 11.30 6.76 17.70
CA ARG A 402 11.16 8.04 16.99
C ARG A 402 10.29 9.04 17.73
N ILE A 403 9.22 8.59 18.34
CA ILE A 403 8.35 9.44 19.19
C ILE A 403 9.15 9.95 20.40
N PHE A 404 9.93 9.08 21.05
CA PHE A 404 10.80 9.49 22.15
C PHE A 404 11.84 10.56 21.75
N GLU A 405 12.50 10.39 20.60
CA GLU A 405 13.45 11.36 20.08
C GLU A 405 12.82 12.75 19.85
N LEU A 406 11.54 12.80 19.47
CA LEU A 406 10.83 14.04 19.16
C LEU A 406 10.19 14.70 20.38
N THR A 407 9.77 13.93 21.36
CA THR A 407 9.02 14.44 22.53
C THR A 407 9.82 14.44 23.82
N GLY A 408 10.87 13.63 23.90
CA GLY A 408 11.56 13.32 25.16
C GLY A 408 10.76 12.44 26.12
N GLN A 409 9.63 11.88 25.68
CA GLN A 409 8.71 11.05 26.49
C GLN A 409 8.60 9.66 25.85
N MET A 410 8.73 8.61 26.69
CA MET A 410 8.50 7.22 26.24
C MET A 410 7.00 6.95 26.21
N PRO A 411 6.47 6.60 25.04
CA PRO A 411 5.06 6.26 24.89
C PRO A 411 4.73 4.85 25.37
#